data_e37bfe0f7e785b587105859e27f2dac7
#
_entry.id   e37bfe0f7e785b587105859e27f2dac7
#
_cell.length_a   1.000
_cell.length_b   1.000
_cell.length_c   1.000
_cell.angle_alpha   90.00
_cell.angle_beta   90.00
_cell.angle_gamma   90.00
#
_symmetry.space_group_name_H-M   'P 1'
#
loop_
_entity.id
_entity.type
_entity.pdbx_description
1 polymer ?
#
loop_
_entity_poly.entity_id
_entity_poly.type
_entity_poly.pdbx_seq_one_letter_code
_entity_poly.pdbx_strand_id
1 'polypeptide(L)'
;SEGQSSASVYQDAKLIRRAYLQVQTETFDQAVASLEKMVAECGGYFQSASVEGGSLRNQNATRWGNYTIRLPQEQFDTFLGRTGELGYVTSQSENSENVSQQYYDTEAHLKAQRTKQERLLSLLEKADSMETIVALEDALSEVEYEIESLTTSLNEYDSLISYSTIELTLDEVKTITTTPGERDSLGARMAAGVQSSFRGLI
;
A
#
# COMPACT_ATOMS: atom_id res chain seq x y z
N SER A 1 -36.88 -10.68 15.01
CA SER A 1 -35.69 -10.88 15.81
C SER A 1 -34.68 -11.71 15.04
N GLU A 2 -34.12 -11.15 13.97
CA GLU A 2 -33.03 -11.77 13.19
C GLU A 2 -32.17 -10.63 12.68
N GLY A 3 -31.20 -10.19 13.50
CA GLY A 3 -30.35 -9.05 13.11
C GLY A 3 -29.07 -8.88 13.93
N GLN A 4 -28.66 -9.86 14.74
CA GLN A 4 -27.52 -9.70 15.65
C GLN A 4 -26.42 -10.77 15.55
N SER A 5 -26.40 -11.63 14.52
CA SER A 5 -25.45 -12.75 14.46
C SER A 5 -24.27 -12.58 13.49
N SER A 6 -24.25 -11.57 12.63
CA SER A 6 -23.18 -11.45 11.63
C SER A 6 -21.98 -10.59 12.09
N ALA A 7 -22.14 -9.71 13.07
CA ALA A 7 -21.06 -8.84 13.54
C ALA A 7 -20.07 -9.54 14.47
N SER A 8 -20.48 -10.61 15.16
CA SER A 8 -19.59 -11.30 16.13
C SER A 8 -18.65 -12.35 15.52
N VAL A 9 -18.91 -12.78 14.28
CA VAL A 9 -18.10 -13.82 13.61
C VAL A 9 -16.76 -13.25 13.08
N TYR A 10 -16.67 -11.94 12.90
CA TYR A 10 -15.47 -11.29 12.35
C TYR A 10 -14.52 -10.72 13.42
N GLN A 11 -14.88 -10.75 14.69
CA GLN A 11 -14.07 -10.12 15.76
C GLN A 11 -12.72 -10.83 16.04
N ASP A 12 -12.59 -12.12 15.68
CA ASP A 12 -11.36 -12.90 15.81
C ASP A 12 -10.72 -13.27 14.47
N ALA A 13 -11.23 -12.75 13.35
CA ALA A 13 -10.70 -13.09 12.05
C ALA A 13 -9.34 -12.42 11.82
N LYS A 14 -8.37 -13.23 11.37
CA LYS A 14 -7.05 -12.76 10.95
C LYS A 14 -7.18 -12.17 9.54
N LEU A 15 -7.33 -10.85 9.44
CA LEU A 15 -7.55 -10.13 8.18
C LEU A 15 -6.30 -9.38 7.77
N ILE A 16 -5.86 -9.58 6.53
CA ILE A 16 -4.86 -8.74 5.88
C ILE A 16 -5.61 -7.71 5.03
N ARG A 17 -5.45 -6.41 5.35
CA ARG A 17 -6.10 -5.33 4.63
C ARG A 17 -5.10 -4.54 3.79
N ARG A 18 -5.46 -4.30 2.54
CA ARG A 18 -4.66 -3.50 1.60
C ARG A 18 -5.54 -2.49 0.88
N ALA A 19 -5.00 -1.32 0.59
CA ALA A 19 -5.65 -0.34 -0.28
C ALA A 19 -4.68 0.16 -1.34
N TYR A 20 -5.23 0.45 -2.51
CA TYR A 20 -4.53 1.06 -3.64
C TYR A 20 -5.22 2.39 -3.92
N LEU A 21 -4.45 3.46 -3.86
CA LEU A 21 -4.95 4.82 -4.00
C LEU A 21 -4.20 5.53 -5.11
N GLN A 22 -4.94 6.26 -5.94
CA GLN A 22 -4.38 7.19 -6.89
C GLN A 22 -5.00 8.56 -6.65
N VAL A 23 -4.15 9.55 -6.40
CA VAL A 23 -4.54 10.90 -6.04
C VAL A 23 -3.86 11.89 -6.97
N GLN A 24 -4.60 12.86 -7.46
CA GLN A 24 -4.09 13.98 -8.24
C GLN A 24 -4.11 15.27 -7.42
N THR A 25 -3.03 16.05 -7.51
CA THR A 25 -2.91 17.32 -6.80
C THR A 25 -2.26 18.39 -7.66
N GLU A 26 -2.69 19.64 -7.50
CA GLU A 26 -2.05 20.81 -8.11
C GLU A 26 -0.90 21.36 -7.23
N THR A 27 -0.88 20.98 -5.95
CA THR A 27 0.06 21.47 -4.93
C THR A 27 0.85 20.31 -4.33
N PHE A 28 1.73 19.71 -5.13
CA PHE A 28 2.43 18.47 -4.81
C PHE A 28 3.16 18.51 -3.45
N ASP A 29 3.94 19.59 -3.18
CA ASP A 29 4.69 19.68 -1.93
C ASP A 29 3.79 19.79 -0.68
N GLN A 30 2.64 20.45 -0.81
CA GLN A 30 1.66 20.54 0.27
C GLN A 30 0.97 19.17 0.50
N ALA A 31 0.65 18.47 -0.58
CA ALA A 31 0.05 17.15 -0.50
C ALA A 31 1.01 16.14 0.17
N VAL A 32 2.31 16.19 -0.17
CA VAL A 32 3.33 15.35 0.48
C VAL A 32 3.44 15.67 1.98
N ALA A 33 3.53 16.96 2.35
CA ALA A 33 3.57 17.36 3.76
C ALA A 33 2.31 16.96 4.54
N SER A 34 1.13 17.04 3.90
CA SER A 34 -0.13 16.57 4.48
C SER A 34 -0.16 15.05 4.65
N LEU A 35 0.38 14.32 3.66
CA LEU A 35 0.51 12.87 3.72
C LEU A 35 1.41 12.43 4.88
N GLU A 36 2.59 13.04 5.02
CA GLU A 36 3.52 12.76 6.12
C GLU A 36 2.88 12.99 7.49
N LYS A 37 2.17 14.12 7.63
CA LYS A 37 1.44 14.44 8.85
C LYS A 37 0.33 13.43 9.14
N MET A 38 -0.45 13.07 8.14
CA MET A 38 -1.57 12.12 8.27
C MET A 38 -1.07 10.72 8.67
N VAL A 39 0.03 10.25 8.07
CA VAL A 39 0.66 8.97 8.42
C VAL A 39 1.14 8.99 9.87
N ALA A 40 1.79 10.07 10.31
CA ALA A 40 2.26 10.22 11.69
C ALA A 40 1.10 10.28 12.71
N GLU A 41 0.04 11.01 12.41
CA GLU A 41 -1.17 11.12 13.26
C GLU A 41 -1.87 9.75 13.40
N CYS A 42 -1.86 8.93 12.36
CA CYS A 42 -2.40 7.57 12.41
C CYS A 42 -1.42 6.55 13.04
N GLY A 43 -0.24 6.97 13.52
CA GLY A 43 0.76 6.08 14.11
C GLY A 43 1.38 5.11 13.09
N GLY A 44 1.35 5.47 11.81
CA GLY A 44 1.93 4.70 10.73
C GLY A 44 3.36 5.09 10.39
N TYR A 45 3.89 4.44 9.37
CA TYR A 45 5.20 4.76 8.80
C TYR A 45 5.27 4.44 7.31
N PHE A 46 6.22 5.07 6.62
CA PHE A 46 6.52 4.75 5.24
C PHE A 46 7.46 3.55 5.16
N GLN A 47 7.02 2.49 4.54
CA GLN A 47 7.87 1.35 4.20
C GLN A 47 8.75 1.69 2.99
N SER A 48 8.20 2.41 2.02
CA SER A 48 8.93 2.98 0.89
C SER A 48 8.30 4.29 0.47
N ALA A 49 9.12 5.21 -0.04
CA ALA A 49 8.70 6.46 -0.65
C ALA A 49 9.65 6.80 -1.79
N SER A 50 9.12 7.09 -2.97
CA SER A 50 9.87 7.58 -4.11
C SER A 50 9.14 8.74 -4.75
N VAL A 51 9.89 9.75 -5.18
CA VAL A 51 9.37 10.88 -5.93
C VAL A 51 10.21 11.04 -7.19
N GLU A 52 9.54 11.10 -8.32
CA GLU A 52 10.15 11.20 -9.62
C GLU A 52 9.52 12.33 -10.44
N GLY A 53 10.16 12.68 -11.57
CA GLY A 53 9.70 13.73 -12.45
C GLY A 53 10.20 15.11 -12.04
N GLY A 54 9.54 16.14 -12.59
CA GLY A 54 10.00 17.51 -12.48
C GLY A 54 11.25 17.80 -13.32
N SER A 55 11.46 19.05 -13.68
CA SER A 55 12.67 19.46 -14.40
C SER A 55 12.89 20.96 -14.26
N LEU A 56 14.13 21.35 -13.92
CA LEU A 56 14.52 22.77 -13.93
C LEU A 56 14.52 23.37 -15.34
N ARG A 57 14.67 22.53 -16.39
CA ARG A 57 14.66 22.97 -17.79
C ARG A 57 13.29 23.00 -18.41
N ASN A 58 12.35 22.22 -17.88
CA ASN A 58 10.96 22.14 -18.37
C ASN A 58 10.00 22.42 -17.22
N GLN A 59 9.51 23.64 -17.13
CA GLN A 59 8.56 24.06 -16.11
C GLN A 59 7.19 23.35 -16.20
N ASN A 60 6.93 22.66 -17.31
CA ASN A 60 5.71 21.88 -17.50
C ASN A 60 5.87 20.40 -17.10
N ALA A 61 7.09 19.97 -16.74
CA ALA A 61 7.29 18.63 -16.23
C ALA A 61 6.58 18.48 -14.88
N THR A 62 5.73 17.47 -14.77
CA THR A 62 5.02 17.11 -13.55
C THR A 62 5.82 16.07 -12.76
N ARG A 63 5.57 16.01 -11.47
CA ARG A 63 6.14 15.02 -10.55
C ARG A 63 5.09 13.97 -10.23
N TRP A 64 5.55 12.79 -9.88
CA TRP A 64 4.71 11.78 -9.25
C TRP A 64 5.47 11.11 -8.12
N GLY A 65 4.74 10.68 -7.11
CA GLY A 65 5.29 9.96 -5.96
C GLY A 65 4.58 8.64 -5.75
N ASN A 66 5.35 7.60 -5.43
CA ASN A 66 4.83 6.30 -5.03
C ASN A 66 5.20 6.05 -3.57
N TYR A 67 4.20 5.73 -2.77
CA TYR A 67 4.34 5.55 -1.33
C TYR A 67 3.73 4.22 -0.92
N THR A 68 4.51 3.40 -0.20
CA THR A 68 3.99 2.24 0.51
C THR A 68 3.95 2.58 1.99
N ILE A 69 2.75 2.63 2.55
CA ILE A 69 2.47 3.07 3.90
C ILE A 69 1.99 1.89 4.72
N ARG A 70 2.51 1.76 5.94
CA ARG A 70 2.06 0.79 6.92
C ARG A 70 1.35 1.51 8.04
N LEU A 71 0.10 1.13 8.28
CA LEU A 71 -0.76 1.74 9.29
C LEU A 71 -1.30 0.67 10.25
N PRO A 72 -1.40 0.95 11.55
CA PRO A 72 -2.17 0.09 12.46
C PRO A 72 -3.55 -0.20 11.86
N GLN A 73 -3.98 -1.45 11.91
CA GLN A 73 -5.23 -1.90 11.28
C GLN A 73 -6.44 -1.05 11.71
N GLU A 74 -6.46 -0.60 12.95
CA GLU A 74 -7.53 0.22 13.53
C GLU A 74 -7.63 1.62 12.88
N GLN A 75 -6.54 2.13 12.33
CA GLN A 75 -6.46 3.45 11.70
C GLN A 75 -6.71 3.43 10.18
N PHE A 76 -6.85 2.24 9.59
CA PHE A 76 -6.99 2.07 8.15
C PHE A 76 -8.18 2.86 7.57
N ASP A 77 -9.38 2.67 8.14
CA ASP A 77 -10.58 3.34 7.66
C ASP A 77 -10.54 4.86 7.92
N THR A 78 -9.94 5.28 9.05
CA THR A 78 -9.72 6.69 9.38
C THR A 78 -8.82 7.36 8.35
N PHE A 79 -7.73 6.72 7.96
CA PHE A 79 -6.83 7.23 6.93
C PHE A 79 -7.52 7.33 5.57
N LEU A 80 -8.23 6.26 5.14
CA LEU A 80 -8.94 6.26 3.86
C LEU A 80 -10.01 7.37 3.79
N GLY A 81 -10.70 7.64 4.88
CA GLY A 81 -11.69 8.72 4.95
C GLY A 81 -11.09 10.12 4.79
N ARG A 82 -9.78 10.28 5.01
CA ARG A 82 -9.05 11.55 4.94
C ARG A 82 -8.25 11.75 3.66
N THR A 83 -8.21 10.76 2.77
CA THR A 83 -7.40 10.84 1.53
C THR A 83 -7.75 12.02 0.63
N GLY A 84 -8.99 12.53 0.71
CA GLY A 84 -9.41 13.77 0.03
C GLY A 84 -8.66 15.02 0.47
N GLU A 85 -8.00 15.03 1.63
CA GLU A 85 -7.15 16.13 2.09
C GLU A 85 -5.85 16.27 1.25
N LEU A 86 -5.45 15.19 0.56
CA LEU A 86 -4.25 15.16 -0.28
C LEU A 86 -4.49 15.72 -1.68
N GLY A 87 -5.74 15.67 -2.16
CA GLY A 87 -6.12 16.07 -3.50
C GLY A 87 -7.36 15.34 -4.00
N TYR A 88 -7.49 15.25 -5.32
CA TYR A 88 -8.58 14.54 -5.97
C TYR A 88 -8.28 13.06 -6.11
N VAL A 89 -9.05 12.22 -5.41
CA VAL A 89 -8.91 10.75 -5.49
C VAL A 89 -9.50 10.28 -6.81
N THR A 90 -8.65 9.79 -7.71
CA THR A 90 -9.05 9.29 -9.02
C THR A 90 -9.38 7.80 -8.99
N SER A 91 -8.75 7.05 -8.08
CA SER A 91 -9.01 5.63 -7.88
C SER A 91 -8.78 5.24 -6.44
N GLN A 92 -9.66 4.43 -5.91
CA GLN A 92 -9.53 3.78 -4.60
C GLN A 92 -10.02 2.34 -4.74
N SER A 93 -9.19 1.40 -4.34
CA SER A 93 -9.53 -0.01 -4.29
C SER A 93 -9.07 -0.58 -2.96
N GLU A 94 -9.94 -1.36 -2.33
CA GLU A 94 -9.66 -2.01 -1.06
C GLU A 94 -9.77 -3.53 -1.22
N ASN A 95 -8.87 -4.24 -0.57
CA ASN A 95 -8.88 -5.69 -0.49
C ASN A 95 -8.71 -6.12 0.96
N SER A 96 -9.50 -7.11 1.36
CA SER A 96 -9.41 -7.75 2.67
C SER A 96 -9.36 -9.26 2.48
N GLU A 97 -8.29 -9.87 2.91
CA GLU A 97 -8.04 -11.31 2.82
C GLU A 97 -8.12 -11.94 4.20
N ASN A 98 -8.96 -12.97 4.35
CA ASN A 98 -9.06 -13.73 5.59
C ASN A 98 -8.05 -14.87 5.57
N VAL A 99 -7.01 -14.76 6.39
CA VAL A 99 -5.92 -15.73 6.51
C VAL A 99 -6.00 -16.55 7.80
N SER A 100 -7.15 -16.55 8.48
CA SER A 100 -7.29 -17.24 9.77
C SER A 100 -6.95 -18.72 9.67
N GLN A 101 -7.41 -19.40 8.62
CA GLN A 101 -7.12 -20.81 8.42
C GLN A 101 -5.62 -21.06 8.25
N GLN A 102 -4.97 -20.33 7.35
CA GLN A 102 -3.53 -20.45 7.08
C GLN A 102 -2.70 -20.14 8.34
N TYR A 103 -3.11 -19.13 9.10
CA TYR A 103 -2.45 -18.75 10.34
C TYR A 103 -2.49 -19.89 11.37
N TYR A 104 -3.69 -20.40 11.66
CA TYR A 104 -3.86 -21.47 12.65
C TYR A 104 -3.28 -22.82 12.22
N ASP A 105 -3.31 -23.13 10.92
CA ASP A 105 -2.66 -24.33 10.38
C ASP A 105 -1.13 -24.24 10.55
N THR A 106 -0.54 -23.07 10.28
CA THR A 106 0.89 -22.81 10.48
C THR A 106 1.27 -22.90 11.95
N GLU A 107 0.46 -22.32 12.85
CA GLU A 107 0.67 -22.38 14.30
C GLU A 107 0.61 -23.83 14.82
N ALA A 108 -0.36 -24.60 14.35
CA ALA A 108 -0.49 -26.02 14.72
C ALA A 108 0.71 -26.84 14.24
N HIS A 109 1.19 -26.57 13.02
CA HIS A 109 2.37 -27.24 12.46
C HIS A 109 3.63 -26.87 13.26
N LEU A 110 3.82 -25.59 13.59
CA LEU A 110 4.93 -25.14 14.44
C LEU A 110 4.93 -25.85 15.80
N LYS A 111 3.77 -25.97 16.43
CA LYS A 111 3.62 -26.68 17.71
C LYS A 111 3.99 -28.17 17.58
N ALA A 112 3.59 -28.83 16.48
CA ALA A 112 3.95 -30.22 16.21
C ALA A 112 5.46 -30.39 16.02
N GLN A 113 6.12 -29.49 15.30
CA GLN A 113 7.57 -29.53 15.09
C GLN A 113 8.34 -29.29 16.39
N ARG A 114 7.92 -28.36 17.24
CA ARG A 114 8.50 -28.15 18.56
C ARG A 114 8.39 -29.40 19.44
N THR A 115 7.24 -30.07 19.43
CA THR A 115 7.07 -31.35 20.16
C THR A 115 7.99 -32.45 19.61
N LYS A 116 8.20 -32.51 18.28
CA LYS A 116 9.14 -33.43 17.64
C LYS A 116 10.58 -33.12 18.07
N GLN A 117 10.98 -31.84 18.11
CA GLN A 117 12.28 -31.40 18.57
C GLN A 117 12.54 -31.86 20.01
N GLU A 118 11.61 -31.63 20.93
CA GLU A 118 11.73 -32.06 22.32
C GLU A 118 11.94 -33.59 22.45
N ARG A 119 11.21 -34.37 21.63
CA ARG A 119 11.38 -35.84 21.61
C ARG A 119 12.73 -36.24 21.05
N LEU A 120 13.23 -35.60 19.98
CA LEU A 120 14.55 -35.90 19.42
C LEU A 120 15.65 -35.57 20.41
N LEU A 121 15.57 -34.43 21.10
CA LEU A 121 16.52 -34.08 22.18
C LEU A 121 16.52 -35.10 23.31
N SER A 122 15.35 -35.57 23.76
CA SER A 122 15.25 -36.61 24.79
C SER A 122 15.80 -37.97 24.31
N LEU A 123 15.73 -38.26 23.02
CA LEU A 123 16.36 -39.47 22.46
C LEU A 123 17.87 -39.31 22.34
N LEU A 124 18.35 -38.15 21.97
CA LEU A 124 19.77 -37.82 21.86
C LEU A 124 20.49 -37.97 23.20
N GLU A 125 19.84 -37.51 24.31
CA GLU A 125 20.36 -37.70 25.67
C GLU A 125 20.55 -39.17 26.09
N LYS A 126 19.84 -40.09 25.46
CA LYS A 126 19.83 -41.54 25.74
C LYS A 126 20.59 -42.36 24.72
N ALA A 127 21.09 -41.72 23.67
CA ALA A 127 21.78 -42.40 22.57
C ALA A 127 23.19 -42.81 23.06
N ASP A 128 23.55 -44.05 22.77
CA ASP A 128 24.83 -44.65 23.17
C ASP A 128 25.70 -45.06 21.97
N SER A 129 25.18 -45.00 20.75
CA SER A 129 25.94 -45.28 19.54
C SER A 129 26.16 -44.02 18.69
N MET A 130 27.34 -43.89 18.12
CA MET A 130 27.69 -42.79 17.25
C MET A 130 26.76 -42.69 16.03
N GLU A 131 26.38 -43.83 15.44
CA GLU A 131 25.46 -43.90 14.29
C GLU A 131 24.08 -43.30 14.65
N THR A 132 23.55 -43.65 15.85
CA THR A 132 22.28 -43.09 16.33
C THR A 132 22.38 -41.62 16.62
N ILE A 133 23.49 -41.14 17.19
CA ILE A 133 23.72 -39.74 17.50
C ILE A 133 23.70 -38.92 16.21
N VAL A 134 24.46 -39.33 15.17
CA VAL A 134 24.48 -38.65 13.88
C VAL A 134 23.09 -38.58 13.21
N ALA A 135 22.37 -39.72 13.21
CA ALA A 135 21.04 -39.77 12.65
C ALA A 135 20.03 -38.85 13.38
N LEU A 136 20.16 -38.73 14.72
CA LEU A 136 19.31 -37.84 15.53
C LEU A 136 19.68 -36.36 15.33
N GLU A 137 20.98 -36.05 15.15
CA GLU A 137 21.44 -34.69 14.87
C GLU A 137 20.98 -34.24 13.46
N ASP A 138 21.02 -35.09 12.43
CA ASP A 138 20.48 -34.81 11.13
C ASP A 138 18.98 -34.52 11.19
N ALA A 139 18.21 -35.38 11.88
CA ALA A 139 16.79 -35.21 12.07
C ALA A 139 16.45 -33.94 12.89
N LEU A 140 17.29 -33.57 13.86
CA LEU A 140 17.14 -32.36 14.65
C LEU A 140 17.36 -31.11 13.81
N SER A 141 18.40 -31.12 12.96
CA SER A 141 18.69 -30.02 12.03
C SER A 141 17.53 -29.75 11.05
N GLU A 142 16.90 -30.79 10.52
CA GLU A 142 15.71 -30.66 9.67
C GLU A 142 14.53 -30.02 10.43
N VAL A 143 14.29 -30.47 11.67
CA VAL A 143 13.21 -29.95 12.50
C VAL A 143 13.45 -28.50 12.90
N GLU A 144 14.68 -28.12 13.20
CA GLU A 144 15.04 -26.74 13.56
C GLU A 144 14.86 -25.79 12.37
N TYR A 145 15.26 -26.21 11.17
CA TYR A 145 14.99 -25.43 9.95
C TYR A 145 13.49 -25.22 9.71
N GLU A 146 12.68 -26.26 9.90
CA GLU A 146 11.23 -26.17 9.74
C GLU A 146 10.60 -25.23 10.81
N ILE A 147 11.05 -25.30 12.06
CA ILE A 147 10.62 -24.40 13.14
C ILE A 147 10.94 -22.94 12.79
N GLU A 148 12.15 -22.66 12.28
CA GLU A 148 12.54 -21.32 11.86
C GLU A 148 11.67 -20.81 10.73
N SER A 149 11.44 -21.62 9.71
CA SER A 149 10.59 -21.29 8.55
C SER A 149 9.15 -20.98 8.97
N LEU A 150 8.54 -21.83 9.79
CA LEU A 150 7.17 -21.64 10.28
C LEU A 150 7.06 -20.42 11.22
N THR A 151 8.08 -20.18 12.03
CA THR A 151 8.13 -19.00 12.91
C THR A 151 8.22 -17.71 12.09
N THR A 152 9.04 -17.70 11.04
CA THR A 152 9.14 -16.57 10.11
C THR A 152 7.80 -16.30 9.43
N SER A 153 7.13 -17.34 8.94
CA SER A 153 5.81 -17.20 8.31
C SER A 153 4.75 -16.63 9.26
N LEU A 154 4.73 -17.07 10.54
CA LEU A 154 3.81 -16.50 11.53
C LEU A 154 4.12 -15.03 11.83
N ASN A 155 5.38 -14.65 11.94
CA ASN A 155 5.78 -13.26 12.15
C ASN A 155 5.36 -12.36 10.96
N GLU A 156 5.43 -12.89 9.74
CA GLU A 156 4.94 -12.17 8.54
C GLU A 156 3.42 -11.98 8.61
N TYR A 157 2.66 -13.02 8.94
CA TYR A 157 1.21 -12.90 9.15
C TYR A 157 0.89 -11.89 10.25
N ASP A 158 1.54 -11.96 11.40
CA ASP A 158 1.32 -11.03 12.52
C ASP A 158 1.59 -9.58 12.10
N SER A 159 2.64 -9.34 11.33
CA SER A 159 2.95 -8.02 10.78
C SER A 159 1.87 -7.53 9.81
N LEU A 160 1.39 -8.39 8.91
CA LEU A 160 0.38 -8.03 7.90
C LEU A 160 -1.02 -7.87 8.51
N ILE A 161 -1.33 -8.58 9.58
CA ILE A 161 -2.59 -8.49 10.30
C ILE A 161 -2.60 -7.24 11.18
N SER A 162 -1.50 -6.96 11.88
CA SER A 162 -1.40 -5.81 12.79
C SER A 162 -1.31 -4.47 12.03
N TYR A 163 -0.68 -4.48 10.85
CA TYR A 163 -0.47 -3.31 10.03
C TYR A 163 -1.05 -3.51 8.64
N SER A 164 -2.03 -2.73 8.29
CA SER A 164 -2.56 -2.63 6.93
C SER A 164 -1.56 -1.95 5.99
N THR A 165 -1.61 -2.31 4.72
CA THR A 165 -0.74 -1.72 3.69
C THR A 165 -1.54 -0.80 2.78
N ILE A 166 -1.05 0.42 2.57
CA ILE A 166 -1.62 1.35 1.60
C ILE A 166 -0.56 1.67 0.56
N GLU A 167 -0.87 1.38 -0.69
CA GLU A 167 -0.08 1.81 -1.84
C GLU A 167 -0.73 3.04 -2.44
N LEU A 168 -0.05 4.18 -2.35
CA LEU A 168 -0.54 5.47 -2.80
C LEU A 168 0.36 6.01 -3.89
N THR A 169 -0.26 6.31 -5.05
CA THR A 169 0.36 7.09 -6.12
C THR A 169 -0.19 8.51 -6.07
N LEU A 170 0.70 9.49 -5.96
CA LEU A 170 0.39 10.91 -5.96
C LEU A 170 0.91 11.54 -7.24
N ASP A 171 0.01 12.02 -8.09
CA ASP A 171 0.33 12.62 -9.37
C ASP A 171 0.17 14.15 -9.31
N GLU A 172 1.22 14.89 -9.67
CA GLU A 172 1.12 16.34 -9.87
C GLU A 172 0.41 16.63 -11.19
N VAL A 173 -0.67 17.38 -11.14
CA VAL A 173 -1.38 17.86 -12.33
C VAL A 173 -1.29 19.36 -12.42
N LYS A 174 -1.25 19.89 -13.65
CA LYS A 174 -1.32 21.33 -13.89
C LYS A 174 -2.67 21.62 -14.50
N THR A 175 -3.41 22.51 -13.89
CA THR A 175 -4.63 23.03 -14.53
C THR A 175 -4.22 23.74 -15.80
N ILE A 176 -4.64 23.23 -16.94
CA ILE A 176 -4.56 23.99 -18.18
C ILE A 176 -5.58 25.13 -18.01
N THR A 177 -5.14 26.27 -17.49
CA THR A 177 -5.90 27.50 -17.62
C THR A 177 -5.92 27.79 -19.12
N THR A 178 -6.92 27.31 -19.82
CA THR A 178 -7.32 27.89 -21.09
C THR A 178 -7.75 29.30 -20.72
N THR A 179 -6.80 30.23 -20.71
CA THR A 179 -7.14 31.64 -20.94
C THR A 179 -8.06 31.59 -22.14
N PRO A 180 -9.30 32.11 -22.08
CA PRO A 180 -10.08 32.29 -23.29
C PRO A 180 -9.22 33.21 -24.14
N GLY A 181 -8.33 32.58 -24.93
CA GLY A 181 -7.60 33.28 -25.96
C GLY A 181 -8.65 34.02 -26.74
N GLU A 182 -8.47 35.33 -26.89
CA GLU A 182 -9.18 36.12 -27.85
C GLU A 182 -9.55 35.20 -28.99
N ARG A 183 -10.82 34.86 -29.03
CA ARG A 183 -11.42 34.50 -30.29
C ARG A 183 -11.30 35.74 -31.13
N ASP A 184 -10.13 35.92 -31.76
CA ASP A 184 -10.08 36.66 -33.00
C ASP A 184 -11.15 36.03 -33.84
N SER A 185 -12.34 36.59 -33.69
CA SER A 185 -13.51 36.10 -34.40
C SER A 185 -13.13 36.23 -35.88
N LEU A 186 -13.19 35.10 -36.57
CA LEU A 186 -13.08 35.13 -38.05
C LEU A 186 -13.87 36.27 -38.65
N GLY A 187 -14.97 36.68 -37.98
CA GLY A 187 -15.76 37.87 -38.30
C GLY A 187 -14.99 39.21 -38.23
N ALA A 188 -14.08 39.43 -37.25
CA ALA A 188 -13.28 40.65 -37.18
C ALA A 188 -12.23 40.70 -38.30
N ARG A 189 -11.64 39.58 -38.65
CA ARG A 189 -10.69 39.49 -39.79
C ARG A 189 -11.38 39.63 -41.14
N MET A 190 -12.61 39.15 -41.30
CA MET A 190 -13.42 39.34 -42.51
C MET A 190 -13.90 40.79 -42.65
N ALA A 191 -14.30 41.46 -41.55
CA ALA A 191 -14.70 42.86 -41.55
C ALA A 191 -13.55 43.83 -41.97
N ALA A 192 -12.31 43.56 -41.51
CA ALA A 192 -11.12 44.31 -41.87
C ALA A 192 -10.75 44.12 -43.35
N GLY A 193 -10.95 42.91 -43.92
CA GLY A 193 -10.71 42.61 -45.33
C GLY A 193 -11.68 43.29 -46.30
N VAL A 194 -12.92 43.46 -45.90
CA VAL A 194 -13.95 44.10 -46.74
C VAL A 194 -13.76 45.63 -46.77
N GLN A 195 -13.32 46.30 -45.72
CA GLN A 195 -13.06 47.75 -45.74
C GLN A 195 -11.85 48.16 -46.57
N SER A 196 -10.86 47.27 -46.71
CA SER A 196 -9.70 47.57 -47.58
C SER A 196 -10.02 47.48 -49.12
N SER A 197 -11.03 46.68 -49.46
CA SER A 197 -11.42 46.51 -50.88
C SER A 197 -12.26 47.67 -51.42
N PHE A 198 -12.89 48.48 -50.58
CA PHE A 198 -13.70 49.62 -50.99
C PHE A 198 -12.90 50.94 -51.13
N ARG A 199 -11.64 50.99 -50.69
CA ARG A 199 -10.81 52.20 -50.75
C ARG A 199 -9.99 52.32 -52.03
N GLY A 200 -10.09 51.36 -52.94
CA GLY A 200 -9.35 51.33 -54.22
C GLY A 200 -10.16 51.69 -55.47
N LEU A 201 -11.41 52.19 -55.27
CA LEU A 201 -12.30 52.51 -56.44
C LEU A 201 -12.89 53.91 -56.31
N ILE A 202 -12.03 54.95 -56.24
CA ILE A 202 -12.35 56.34 -56.53
C ILE A 202 -11.13 56.98 -57.16
#